data_fb2e43e0161f3ad8a4b4e2473af621bc
#
_entry.id   fb2e43e0161f3ad8a4b4e2473af621bc
#
_cell.length_a   1.000
_cell.length_b   1.000
_cell.length_c   1.000
_cell.angle_alpha   90.00
_cell.angle_beta   90.00
_cell.angle_gamma   90.00
#
_symmetry.space_group_name_H-M   'P 1'
#
loop_
_entity.id
_entity.type
_entity.pdbx_description
1 polymer ?
#
loop_
_entity_poly.entity_id
_entity_poly.type
_entity_poly.pdbx_seq_one_letter_code
_entity_poly.pdbx_strand_id
1 'polypeptide(L)'
;STQHAEPLKAKRSKECAGYKGPEMTAPSMEEMNKLIVEEVVKKTLGEIKLKNGQPAITLFGDHTHMYINPSGKFIIGGPQGDAGLTGRKIIIDTYGGWGAHGGGAFSGKDPTKVDRSAAYICRQMAKSVVKSGLCKRALVQLSYAIGVAKPLSLFVETYGTECGALTAEDITNIIKVEFDCRPGAIAVSLA
;
A
#
# COMPACT_ATOMS: atom_id res chain seq x y z
N SER A 1 0.21 -10.62 -9.73
CA SER A 1 0.03 -11.63 -10.78
C SER A 1 1.35 -11.89 -11.49
N THR A 2 1.59 -13.12 -11.87
CA THR A 2 2.76 -13.51 -12.66
C THR A 2 2.37 -13.68 -14.13
N GLN A 3 3.15 -13.08 -15.02
CA GLN A 3 2.96 -13.20 -16.46
C GLN A 3 4.03 -14.13 -17.05
N HIS A 4 3.66 -14.98 -17.98
CA HIS A 4 4.57 -15.85 -18.72
C HIS A 4 4.21 -15.85 -20.20
N ALA A 5 5.21 -15.97 -21.06
CA ALA A 5 5.01 -15.98 -22.50
C ALA A 5 4.66 -17.36 -23.01
N GLU A 6 3.77 -17.44 -23.98
CA GLU A 6 3.57 -18.66 -24.73
C GLU A 6 4.73 -18.92 -25.72
N PRO A 7 5.00 -20.19 -26.12
CA PRO A 7 6.10 -20.53 -27.01
C PRO A 7 6.15 -19.72 -28.32
N LEU A 8 5.00 -19.47 -28.92
CA LEU A 8 4.89 -18.67 -30.15
C LEU A 8 5.29 -17.21 -29.98
N LYS A 9 4.97 -16.62 -28.80
CA LYS A 9 5.34 -15.22 -28.47
C LYS A 9 6.81 -15.12 -28.06
N ALA A 10 7.34 -16.13 -27.40
CA ALA A 10 8.77 -16.21 -27.11
C ALA A 10 9.60 -16.29 -28.41
N LYS A 11 9.14 -17.02 -29.41
CA LYS A 11 9.77 -17.07 -30.73
C LYS A 11 9.78 -15.69 -31.42
N ARG A 12 8.64 -14.99 -31.36
CA ARG A 12 8.51 -13.66 -31.96
C ARG A 12 9.36 -12.59 -31.24
N SER A 13 9.48 -12.65 -29.93
CA SER A 13 10.38 -11.76 -29.18
C SER A 13 11.87 -12.07 -29.42
N LYS A 14 12.24 -13.32 -29.67
CA LYS A 14 13.59 -13.73 -30.13
C LYS A 14 13.98 -13.07 -31.46
N GLU A 15 13.07 -13.08 -32.42
CA GLU A 15 13.29 -12.47 -33.73
C GLU A 15 13.45 -10.95 -33.65
N CYS A 16 12.62 -10.29 -32.83
CA CYS A 16 12.66 -8.84 -32.64
C CYS A 16 13.81 -8.32 -31.78
N ALA A 17 14.33 -9.12 -30.85
CA ALA A 17 15.35 -8.71 -29.88
C ALA A 17 16.76 -9.26 -30.17
N GLY A 18 16.98 -10.01 -31.25
CA GLY A 18 18.27 -10.65 -31.55
C GLY A 18 18.69 -11.68 -30.48
N TYR A 19 17.75 -12.27 -29.77
CA TYR A 19 18.00 -13.24 -28.70
C TYR A 19 18.63 -14.51 -29.26
N LYS A 20 19.80 -14.89 -28.74
CA LYS A 20 20.59 -16.08 -29.15
C LYS A 20 20.57 -17.21 -28.11
N GLY A 21 19.70 -17.16 -27.12
CA GLY A 21 19.61 -18.17 -26.06
C GLY A 21 18.78 -19.40 -26.44
N PRO A 22 18.74 -20.42 -25.56
CA PRO A 22 17.98 -21.63 -25.76
C PRO A 22 16.48 -21.32 -25.88
N GLU A 23 15.76 -22.23 -26.53
CA GLU A 23 14.31 -22.10 -26.70
C GLU A 23 13.63 -22.14 -25.33
N MET A 24 13.02 -21.03 -24.92
CA MET A 24 12.30 -20.96 -23.66
C MET A 24 10.86 -21.43 -23.86
N THR A 25 10.50 -22.53 -23.24
CA THR A 25 9.10 -22.97 -23.12
C THR A 25 8.47 -22.33 -21.88
N ALA A 26 7.23 -21.89 -22.01
CA ALA A 26 6.49 -21.39 -20.84
C ALA A 26 6.23 -22.55 -19.87
N PRO A 27 6.45 -22.36 -18.54
CA PRO A 27 6.18 -23.40 -17.57
C PRO A 27 4.68 -23.74 -17.51
N SER A 28 4.37 -24.97 -17.12
CA SER A 28 3.00 -25.35 -16.80
C SER A 28 2.48 -24.54 -15.60
N MET A 29 1.15 -24.48 -15.41
CA MET A 29 0.56 -23.82 -14.24
C MET A 29 0.99 -24.49 -12.94
N GLU A 30 1.13 -25.82 -12.94
CA GLU A 30 1.56 -26.58 -11.76
C GLU A 30 3.01 -26.28 -11.40
N GLU A 31 3.90 -26.27 -12.38
CA GLU A 31 5.30 -25.89 -12.17
C GLU A 31 5.45 -24.46 -11.68
N MET A 32 4.71 -23.52 -12.26
CA MET A 32 4.74 -22.13 -11.84
C MET A 32 4.21 -21.95 -10.42
N ASN A 33 3.10 -22.59 -10.07
CA ASN A 33 2.55 -22.54 -8.72
C ASN A 33 3.53 -23.13 -7.70
N LYS A 34 4.15 -24.26 -8.03
CA LYS A 34 5.17 -24.89 -7.18
C LYS A 34 6.38 -23.94 -6.99
N LEU A 35 6.89 -23.36 -8.05
CA LEU A 35 8.00 -22.40 -7.97
C LEU A 35 7.66 -21.18 -7.11
N ILE A 36 6.46 -20.63 -7.23
CA ILE A 36 6.03 -19.49 -6.41
C ILE A 36 5.99 -19.87 -4.92
N VAL A 37 5.48 -21.06 -4.58
CA VAL A 37 5.45 -21.52 -3.19
C VAL A 37 6.86 -21.71 -2.65
N GLU A 38 7.72 -22.42 -3.37
CA GLU A 38 9.07 -22.77 -2.88
C GLU A 38 9.99 -21.55 -2.87
N GLU A 39 10.06 -20.81 -3.97
CA GLU A 39 11.06 -19.76 -4.16
C GLU A 39 10.63 -18.38 -3.61
N VAL A 40 9.33 -18.15 -3.45
CA VAL A 40 8.84 -16.87 -2.95
C VAL A 40 8.24 -17.02 -1.57
N VAL A 41 7.17 -17.82 -1.42
CA VAL A 41 6.42 -17.88 -0.16
C VAL A 41 7.27 -18.46 0.97
N LYS A 42 7.83 -19.65 0.79
CA LYS A 42 8.60 -20.33 1.85
C LYS A 42 9.89 -19.60 2.18
N LYS A 43 10.61 -19.09 1.18
CA LYS A 43 11.84 -18.32 1.44
C LYS A 43 11.54 -17.04 2.21
N THR A 44 10.59 -16.25 1.76
CA THR A 44 10.21 -15.00 2.43
C THR A 44 9.76 -15.23 3.88
N LEU A 45 8.87 -16.22 4.10
CA LEU A 45 8.41 -16.54 5.45
C LEU A 45 9.49 -17.13 6.33
N GLY A 46 10.49 -17.81 5.77
CA GLY A 46 11.65 -18.32 6.49
C GLY A 46 12.58 -17.22 7.01
N GLU A 47 12.70 -16.12 6.29
CA GLU A 47 13.54 -14.97 6.66
C GLU A 47 12.88 -14.05 7.70
N ILE A 48 11.54 -13.99 7.72
CA ILE A 48 10.78 -13.14 8.65
C ILE A 48 10.71 -13.79 10.02
N LYS A 49 11.12 -13.07 11.07
CA LYS A 49 11.00 -13.51 12.46
C LYS A 49 9.77 -12.90 13.13
N LEU A 50 9.00 -13.73 13.78
CA LEU A 50 7.90 -13.34 14.65
C LEU A 50 8.40 -12.69 15.95
N LYS A 51 7.52 -12.03 16.70
CA LYS A 51 7.87 -11.41 18.00
C LYS A 51 8.43 -12.40 19.02
N ASN A 52 8.06 -13.68 18.92
CA ASN A 52 8.58 -14.77 19.78
C ASN A 52 9.91 -15.36 19.27
N GLY A 53 10.51 -14.80 18.25
CA GLY A 53 11.78 -15.25 17.66
C GLY A 53 11.67 -16.39 16.66
N GLN A 54 10.51 -17.04 16.53
CA GLN A 54 10.29 -18.11 15.56
C GLN A 54 10.17 -17.55 14.13
N PRO A 55 10.61 -18.29 13.10
CA PRO A 55 10.40 -17.87 11.72
C PRO A 55 8.91 -17.93 11.35
N ALA A 56 8.45 -16.96 10.54
CA ALA A 56 7.04 -16.87 10.16
C ALA A 56 6.55 -18.09 9.35
N ILE A 57 7.46 -18.88 8.76
CA ILE A 57 7.12 -20.14 8.07
C ILE A 57 6.39 -21.14 8.98
N THR A 58 6.54 -21.05 10.30
CA THR A 58 5.81 -21.91 11.25
C THR A 58 4.30 -21.70 11.23
N LEU A 59 3.84 -20.56 10.69
CA LEU A 59 2.42 -20.27 10.50
C LEU A 59 1.87 -20.84 9.18
N PHE A 60 2.75 -21.32 8.31
CA PHE A 60 2.39 -21.89 7.02
C PHE A 60 2.16 -23.40 7.16
N GLY A 61 0.97 -23.87 6.84
CA GLY A 61 0.59 -25.28 6.97
C GLY A 61 -0.68 -25.62 6.20
N ASP A 62 -1.23 -26.80 6.46
CA ASP A 62 -2.39 -27.36 5.74
C ASP A 62 -3.66 -26.49 5.84
N HIS A 63 -3.73 -25.62 6.86
CA HIS A 63 -4.81 -24.64 7.04
C HIS A 63 -4.61 -23.37 6.22
N THR A 64 -3.47 -23.24 5.50
CA THR A 64 -3.18 -22.04 4.70
C THR A 64 -3.85 -22.12 3.35
N HIS A 65 -4.83 -21.27 3.09
CA HIS A 65 -5.46 -21.15 1.80
C HIS A 65 -4.59 -20.33 0.83
N MET A 66 -4.25 -20.93 -0.29
CA MET A 66 -3.44 -20.28 -1.33
C MET A 66 -4.23 -20.12 -2.62
N TYR A 67 -4.19 -18.93 -3.18
CA TYR A 67 -4.81 -18.59 -4.46
C TYR A 67 -3.74 -18.07 -5.41
N ILE A 68 -3.03 -18.98 -6.07
CA ILE A 68 -1.96 -18.65 -7.02
C ILE A 68 -2.51 -18.74 -8.43
N ASN A 69 -2.61 -17.61 -9.11
CA ASN A 69 -3.20 -17.49 -10.45
C ASN A 69 -4.54 -18.25 -10.61
N PRO A 70 -5.54 -18.01 -9.75
CA PRO A 70 -6.78 -18.80 -9.73
C PRO A 70 -7.60 -18.68 -11.02
N SER A 71 -7.37 -17.63 -11.82
CA SER A 71 -7.97 -17.43 -13.14
C SER A 71 -7.20 -18.08 -14.30
N GLY A 72 -6.16 -18.85 -14.00
CA GLY A 72 -5.35 -19.54 -15.00
C GLY A 72 -4.23 -18.69 -15.60
N LYS A 73 -3.75 -19.06 -16.77
CA LYS A 73 -2.62 -18.40 -17.43
C LYS A 73 -2.91 -16.94 -17.78
N PHE A 74 -1.96 -16.06 -17.43
CA PHE A 74 -1.98 -14.66 -17.82
C PHE A 74 -1.11 -14.48 -19.08
N ILE A 75 -1.74 -14.53 -20.26
CA ILE A 75 -1.05 -14.60 -21.55
C ILE A 75 -0.82 -13.22 -22.15
N ILE A 76 -1.86 -12.38 -22.16
CA ILE A 76 -1.79 -11.02 -22.69
C ILE A 76 -1.68 -10.05 -21.53
N GLY A 77 -0.55 -9.40 -21.41
CA GLY A 77 -0.28 -8.43 -20.36
C GLY A 77 0.51 -7.23 -20.87
N GLY A 78 0.94 -6.39 -19.93
CA GLY A 78 1.60 -5.14 -20.25
C GLY A 78 0.67 -4.15 -20.98
N PRO A 79 1.23 -3.17 -21.71
CA PRO A 79 0.44 -2.13 -22.37
C PRO A 79 -0.56 -2.64 -23.42
N GLN A 80 -0.30 -3.82 -23.99
CA GLN A 80 -1.23 -4.43 -24.95
C GLN A 80 -2.49 -4.95 -24.27
N GLY A 81 -2.39 -5.50 -23.05
CA GLY A 81 -3.54 -6.00 -22.29
C GLY A 81 -4.28 -4.86 -21.58
N ASP A 82 -3.52 -4.00 -20.93
CA ASP A 82 -4.03 -2.83 -20.21
C ASP A 82 -2.91 -1.78 -20.10
N ALA A 83 -3.06 -0.67 -20.77
CA ALA A 83 -2.11 0.44 -20.69
C ALA A 83 -2.09 1.09 -19.29
N GLY A 84 -3.10 0.79 -18.47
CA GLY A 84 -3.24 1.35 -17.14
C GLY A 84 -3.81 2.77 -17.12
N LEU A 85 -4.26 3.15 -15.96
CA LEU A 85 -4.71 4.52 -15.66
C LEU A 85 -4.22 4.92 -14.28
N THR A 86 -3.94 6.20 -14.10
CA THR A 86 -3.52 6.75 -12.81
C THR A 86 -4.67 6.76 -11.79
N GLY A 87 -4.39 6.32 -10.57
CA GLY A 87 -5.29 6.50 -9.44
C GLY A 87 -6.59 5.72 -9.47
N ARG A 88 -6.63 4.54 -10.08
CA ARG A 88 -7.81 3.64 -10.11
C ARG A 88 -7.82 2.59 -9.01
N LYS A 89 -6.84 2.58 -8.12
CA LYS A 89 -6.71 1.64 -7.00
C LYS A 89 -6.37 2.39 -5.71
N ILE A 90 -7.01 3.54 -5.49
CA ILE A 90 -6.68 4.49 -4.40
C ILE A 90 -6.75 3.88 -3.00
N ILE A 91 -7.61 2.90 -2.78
CA ILE A 91 -7.69 2.22 -1.48
C ILE A 91 -6.50 1.29 -1.25
N ILE A 92 -6.06 0.57 -2.30
CA ILE A 92 -4.88 -0.30 -2.23
C ILE A 92 -3.60 0.53 -2.17
N ASP A 93 -3.56 1.65 -2.89
CA ASP A 93 -2.44 2.59 -2.89
C ASP A 93 -2.20 3.25 -1.52
N THR A 94 -3.17 3.20 -0.63
CA THR A 94 -3.10 3.73 0.73
C THR A 94 -3.06 2.61 1.77
N TYR A 95 -4.17 2.32 2.46
CA TYR A 95 -4.20 1.44 3.62
C TYR A 95 -5.08 0.18 3.44
N GLY A 96 -5.55 -0.10 2.23
CA GLY A 96 -6.26 -1.33 1.91
C GLY A 96 -7.63 -1.48 2.58
N GLY A 97 -8.27 -0.38 2.96
CA GLY A 97 -9.57 -0.38 3.64
C GLY A 97 -9.50 -0.21 5.16
N TRP A 98 -8.32 -0.16 5.75
CA TRP A 98 -8.14 0.29 7.12
C TRP A 98 -8.28 1.82 7.19
N GLY A 99 -9.37 2.29 7.73
CA GLY A 99 -9.72 3.69 7.76
C GLY A 99 -10.43 4.18 6.48
N ALA A 100 -11.00 5.35 6.56
CA ALA A 100 -11.70 5.99 5.46
C ALA A 100 -10.74 6.60 4.44
N HIS A 101 -11.24 6.83 3.23
CA HIS A 101 -10.53 7.50 2.15
C HIS A 101 -11.42 8.58 1.54
N GLY A 102 -10.86 9.76 1.28
CA GLY A 102 -11.61 10.87 0.69
C GLY A 102 -11.94 10.72 -0.80
N GLY A 103 -11.44 9.68 -1.46
CA GLY A 103 -11.68 9.40 -2.88
C GLY A 103 -10.68 10.06 -3.84
N GLY A 104 -9.80 10.95 -3.36
CA GLY A 104 -8.82 11.64 -4.18
C GLY A 104 -7.58 10.81 -4.51
N ALA A 105 -7.20 10.73 -5.79
CA ALA A 105 -5.91 10.20 -6.21
C ALA A 105 -4.78 11.18 -5.89
N PHE A 106 -3.55 10.68 -5.67
CA PHE A 106 -2.38 11.53 -5.37
C PHE A 106 -1.60 11.93 -6.61
N SER A 107 -1.47 11.01 -7.55
CA SER A 107 -0.71 11.22 -8.76
C SER A 107 -1.26 12.37 -9.62
N GLY A 108 -0.36 13.16 -10.21
CA GLY A 108 -0.72 14.29 -11.04
C GLY A 108 -1.18 15.55 -10.28
N LYS A 109 -1.11 15.55 -8.95
CA LYS A 109 -1.51 16.69 -8.11
C LYS A 109 -0.29 17.42 -7.53
N ASP A 110 -0.34 18.73 -7.55
CA ASP A 110 0.61 19.59 -6.86
C ASP A 110 0.24 19.75 -5.37
N PRO A 111 1.11 20.32 -4.51
CA PRO A 111 0.86 20.47 -3.09
C PRO A 111 -0.38 21.30 -2.70
N THR A 112 -0.93 22.08 -3.62
CA THR A 112 -2.12 22.91 -3.36
C THR A 112 -3.41 22.07 -3.29
N LYS A 113 -3.38 20.83 -3.76
CA LYS A 113 -4.52 19.90 -3.73
C LYS A 113 -4.56 19.16 -2.39
N VAL A 114 -5.57 19.44 -1.58
CA VAL A 114 -5.74 18.86 -0.24
C VAL A 114 -5.93 17.34 -0.26
N ASP A 115 -6.46 16.76 -1.32
CA ASP A 115 -6.54 15.29 -1.48
C ASP A 115 -5.18 14.63 -1.28
N ARG A 116 -4.10 15.29 -1.67
CA ARG A 116 -2.74 14.81 -1.53
C ARG A 116 -2.08 15.38 -0.28
N SER A 117 -2.00 16.69 -0.13
CA SER A 117 -1.28 17.35 0.97
C SER A 117 -1.88 17.04 2.32
N ALA A 118 -3.21 17.03 2.44
CA ALA A 118 -3.87 16.66 3.70
C ALA A 118 -3.67 15.18 4.04
N ALA A 119 -3.69 14.28 3.06
CA ALA A 119 -3.38 12.87 3.31
C ALA A 119 -1.96 12.68 3.84
N TYR A 120 -0.99 13.44 3.35
CA TYR A 120 0.40 13.36 3.79
C TYR A 120 0.60 13.92 5.19
N ILE A 121 -0.01 15.06 5.52
CA ILE A 121 0.07 15.59 6.87
C ILE A 121 -0.68 14.69 7.87
N CYS A 122 -1.84 14.13 7.52
CA CYS A 122 -2.55 13.14 8.34
C CYS A 122 -1.65 11.92 8.64
N ARG A 123 -0.91 11.45 7.64
CA ARG A 123 0.07 10.37 7.82
C ARG A 123 1.17 10.77 8.79
N GLN A 124 1.71 11.98 8.67
CA GLN A 124 2.73 12.49 9.58
C GLN A 124 2.21 12.59 11.00
N MET A 125 1.03 13.18 11.21
CA MET A 125 0.38 13.29 12.51
C MET A 125 0.17 11.92 13.16
N ALA A 126 -0.46 10.99 12.45
CA ALA A 126 -0.71 9.64 12.96
C ALA A 126 0.59 8.92 13.34
N LYS A 127 1.62 9.04 12.49
CA LYS A 127 2.94 8.45 12.76
C LYS A 127 3.62 9.10 13.95
N SER A 128 3.54 10.42 14.11
CA SER A 128 4.13 11.15 15.23
C SER A 128 3.49 10.75 16.55
N VAL A 129 2.16 10.69 16.61
CA VAL A 129 1.40 10.28 17.81
C VAL A 129 1.78 8.87 18.25
N VAL A 130 1.86 7.92 17.33
CA VAL A 130 2.27 6.54 17.65
C VAL A 130 3.74 6.46 18.06
N LYS A 131 4.62 7.18 17.36
CA LYS A 131 6.06 7.19 17.66
C LYS A 131 6.40 7.86 19.00
N SER A 132 5.66 8.87 19.41
CA SER A 132 5.80 9.52 20.72
C SER A 132 5.25 8.66 21.87
N GLY A 133 4.60 7.54 21.60
CA GLY A 133 4.07 6.64 22.60
C GLY A 133 2.72 7.07 23.20
N LEU A 134 2.04 8.05 22.61
CA LEU A 134 0.73 8.52 23.10
C LEU A 134 -0.38 7.48 22.87
N CYS A 135 -0.28 6.69 21.82
CA CYS A 135 -1.15 5.55 21.57
C CYS A 135 -0.42 4.48 20.72
N LYS A 136 -1.00 3.29 20.60
CA LYS A 136 -0.44 2.19 19.78
C LYS A 136 -0.94 2.21 18.33
N ARG A 137 -2.11 2.84 18.09
CA ARG A 137 -2.75 2.97 16.78
C ARG A 137 -3.36 4.34 16.66
N ALA A 138 -3.30 4.94 15.48
CA ALA A 138 -3.96 6.21 15.21
C ALA A 138 -4.49 6.25 13.79
N LEU A 139 -5.70 6.74 13.63
CA LEU A 139 -6.29 7.20 12.39
C LEU A 139 -6.55 8.70 12.53
N VAL A 140 -6.12 9.48 11.55
CA VAL A 140 -6.35 10.93 11.53
C VAL A 140 -7.09 11.31 10.26
N GLN A 141 -8.14 12.10 10.40
CA GLN A 141 -8.94 12.61 9.29
C GLN A 141 -9.03 14.13 9.37
N LEU A 142 -8.81 14.78 8.23
CA LEU A 142 -9.05 16.21 8.02
C LEU A 142 -10.15 16.41 6.99
N SER A 143 -11.01 17.39 7.22
CA SER A 143 -11.99 17.85 6.22
C SER A 143 -11.86 19.33 5.94
N TYR A 144 -12.08 19.70 4.67
CA TYR A 144 -11.96 21.07 4.19
C TYR A 144 -13.19 21.47 3.39
N ALA A 145 -13.41 22.79 3.31
CA ALA A 145 -14.33 23.39 2.35
C ALA A 145 -13.55 24.27 1.36
N ILE A 146 -13.98 24.30 0.12
CA ILE A 146 -13.38 25.17 -0.91
C ILE A 146 -13.54 26.64 -0.48
N GLY A 147 -12.44 27.39 -0.56
CA GLY A 147 -12.40 28.81 -0.17
C GLY A 147 -12.21 29.06 1.31
N VAL A 148 -12.12 28.03 2.16
CA VAL A 148 -11.87 28.14 3.61
C VAL A 148 -10.47 27.62 3.92
N ALA A 149 -9.59 28.48 4.39
CA ALA A 149 -8.19 28.13 4.65
C ALA A 149 -8.01 27.19 5.85
N LYS A 150 -8.86 27.28 6.86
CA LYS A 150 -8.81 26.40 8.04
C LYS A 150 -9.56 25.09 7.76
N PRO A 151 -9.07 23.94 8.25
CA PRO A 151 -9.84 22.71 8.17
C PRO A 151 -11.17 22.87 8.92
N LEU A 152 -12.24 22.24 8.39
CA LEU A 152 -13.56 22.24 9.04
C LEU A 152 -13.55 21.34 10.28
N SER A 153 -12.88 20.20 10.19
CA SER A 153 -12.76 19.28 11.30
C SER A 153 -11.44 18.53 11.27
N LEU A 154 -10.96 18.18 12.45
CA LEU A 154 -9.92 17.22 12.72
C LEU A 154 -10.51 16.12 13.58
N PHE A 155 -10.47 14.90 13.12
CA PHE A 155 -10.90 13.71 13.85
C PHE A 155 -9.73 12.76 14.05
N VAL A 156 -9.60 12.25 15.28
CA VAL A 156 -8.56 11.28 15.65
C VAL A 156 -9.21 10.08 16.31
N GLU A 157 -8.97 8.90 15.76
CA GLU A 157 -9.39 7.62 16.31
C GLU A 157 -8.15 6.84 16.76
N THR A 158 -8.14 6.41 17.99
CA THR A 158 -7.02 5.70 18.62
C THR A 158 -7.34 4.24 18.92
N TYR A 159 -8.57 3.83 18.63
CA TYR A 159 -9.06 2.46 18.84
C TYR A 159 -8.94 1.99 20.30
N GLY A 160 -9.05 2.88 21.26
CA GLY A 160 -8.87 2.56 22.68
C GLY A 160 -7.46 2.10 23.03
N THR A 161 -6.44 2.57 22.31
CA THR A 161 -5.05 2.18 22.51
C THR A 161 -4.18 3.30 23.10
N GLU A 162 -4.80 4.29 23.70
CA GLU A 162 -4.12 5.39 24.40
C GLU A 162 -3.21 4.86 25.52
N CYS A 163 -2.12 5.57 25.76
CA CYS A 163 -1.17 5.21 26.79
C CYS A 163 -1.35 6.14 28.02
N GLY A 164 -1.33 5.55 29.20
CA GLY A 164 -1.52 6.28 30.45
C GLY A 164 -2.97 6.73 30.66
N ALA A 165 -3.15 7.94 31.19
CA ALA A 165 -4.46 8.57 31.48
C ALA A 165 -4.97 9.46 30.32
N LEU A 166 -4.35 9.40 29.15
CA LEU A 166 -4.74 10.20 28.00
C LEU A 166 -6.04 9.69 27.37
N THR A 167 -6.81 10.61 26.82
CA THR A 167 -7.99 10.34 26.00
C THR A 167 -7.71 10.65 24.53
N ALA A 168 -8.54 10.15 23.62
CA ALA A 168 -8.46 10.52 22.21
C ALA A 168 -8.65 12.02 21.99
N GLU A 169 -9.41 12.68 22.88
CA GLU A 169 -9.61 14.13 22.85
C GLU A 169 -8.33 14.88 23.23
N ASP A 170 -7.61 14.42 24.25
CA ASP A 170 -6.31 15.00 24.63
C ASP A 170 -5.31 14.92 23.47
N ILE A 171 -5.23 13.77 22.82
CA ILE A 171 -4.38 13.57 21.64
C ILE A 171 -4.81 14.49 20.49
N THR A 172 -6.11 14.65 20.27
CA THR A 172 -6.64 15.59 19.26
C THR A 172 -6.23 17.02 19.56
N ASN A 173 -6.26 17.44 20.83
CA ASN A 173 -5.86 18.79 21.25
C ASN A 173 -4.35 19.01 21.09
N ILE A 174 -3.54 18.01 21.41
CA ILE A 174 -2.08 18.03 21.13
C ILE A 174 -1.82 18.25 19.64
N ILE A 175 -2.48 17.47 18.78
CA ILE A 175 -2.32 17.61 17.32
C ILE A 175 -2.70 19.01 16.84
N LYS A 176 -3.78 19.60 17.36
CA LYS A 176 -4.22 20.96 17.00
C LYS A 176 -3.21 22.04 17.35
N VAL A 177 -2.45 21.84 18.42
CA VAL A 177 -1.41 22.78 18.86
C VAL A 177 -0.15 22.63 18.04
N GLU A 178 0.26 21.39 17.77
CA GLU A 178 1.55 21.07 17.15
C GLU A 178 1.54 21.18 15.62
N PHE A 179 0.39 21.04 14.97
CA PHE A 179 0.29 21.00 13.51
C PHE A 179 -0.62 22.08 12.94
N ASP A 180 -0.06 22.90 12.06
CA ASP A 180 -0.85 23.84 11.26
C ASP A 180 -1.40 23.15 10.01
N CYS A 181 -2.68 22.81 10.05
CA CYS A 181 -3.36 22.08 8.99
C CYS A 181 -3.93 23.00 7.87
N ARG A 182 -3.55 24.26 7.80
CA ARG A 182 -3.91 25.12 6.65
C ARG A 182 -3.15 24.65 5.41
N PRO A 183 -3.79 24.55 4.23
CA PRO A 183 -3.15 23.97 3.03
C PRO A 183 -1.80 24.59 2.66
N GLY A 184 -1.68 25.93 2.76
CA GLY A 184 -0.41 26.63 2.53
C GLY A 184 0.67 26.28 3.56
N ALA A 185 0.32 26.16 4.83
CA ALA A 185 1.26 25.75 5.88
C ALA A 185 1.72 24.30 5.69
N ILE A 186 0.81 23.41 5.31
CA ILE A 186 1.15 22.01 4.98
C ILE A 186 2.15 21.97 3.81
N ALA A 187 1.91 22.72 2.74
CA ALA A 187 2.81 22.75 1.60
C ALA A 187 4.22 23.20 1.97
N VAL A 188 4.36 24.18 2.89
CA VAL A 188 5.66 24.64 3.38
C VAL A 188 6.31 23.62 4.32
N SER A 189 5.54 22.98 5.22
CA SER A 189 6.09 22.05 6.21
C SER A 189 6.55 20.71 5.63
N LEU A 190 6.02 20.32 4.46
CA LEU A 190 6.34 19.07 3.77
C LEU A 190 7.28 19.25 2.55
N ALA A 191 7.74 20.49 2.28
CA ALA A 191 8.66 20.80 1.19
C ALA A 191 10.14 20.42 1.57
#